data_33d7a1610a4dd910af0fe20405f223b7
#
_entry.id   33d7a1610a4dd910af0fe20405f223b7
#
_cell.length_a   1.000
_cell.length_b   1.000
_cell.length_c   1.000
_cell.angle_alpha   90.00
_cell.angle_beta   90.00
_cell.angle_gamma   90.00
#
_symmetry.space_group_name_H-M   'P 1'
#
loop_
_entity.id
_entity.type
_entity.pdbx_description
1 polymer ?
#
loop_
_entity_poly.entity_id
_entity_poly.type
_entity_poly.pdbx_seq_one_letter_code
_entity_poly.pdbx_strand_id
1 'polypeptide(L)'
;MSIVELKNPLTDNYQELKRNILGTEFPWIWTNQHDGVKEDSIYDNFPIYTHSFLYKPTAECRYPKETDPNCHIFHAVVVEIMKYNNINIDMIYRMCANCVHPTEKNIPGPEHVDHLFPHKNLIVYLTNFKGGATCCGGETYNGKEDDIITFEGTHNFYPPVDNRRVVLVATYTEFDNGIKK
;
A
#
# COMPACT_ATOMS: atom_id res chain seq x y z
N MET A 1 -1.97 12.84 13.39
CA MET A 1 -2.44 12.25 12.12
C MET A 1 -3.07 10.93 12.48
N SER A 2 -4.26 10.65 12.01
CA SER A 2 -5.01 9.45 12.39
C SER A 2 -5.17 8.52 11.18
N ILE A 3 -5.22 7.23 11.46
CA ILE A 3 -5.64 6.22 10.49
C ILE A 3 -7.15 6.33 10.33
N VAL A 4 -7.63 6.44 9.08
CA VAL A 4 -9.05 6.53 8.75
C VAL A 4 -9.46 5.27 8.00
N GLU A 5 -10.48 4.58 8.52
CA GLU A 5 -11.07 3.43 7.83
C GLU A 5 -12.01 3.90 6.72
N LEU A 6 -11.92 3.24 5.57
CA LEU A 6 -12.78 3.46 4.42
C LEU A 6 -13.64 2.24 4.16
N LYS A 7 -14.80 2.47 3.57
CA LYS A 7 -15.68 1.37 3.14
C LYS A 7 -15.20 0.79 1.81
N ASN A 8 -15.18 -0.53 1.72
CA ASN A 8 -14.87 -1.23 0.47
C ASN A 8 -16.18 -1.45 -0.32
N PRO A 9 -16.29 -0.93 -1.55
CA PRO A 9 -17.46 -1.16 -2.39
C PRO A 9 -17.53 -2.57 -3.00
N LEU A 10 -16.47 -3.37 -2.87
CA LEU A 10 -16.36 -4.76 -3.37
C LEU A 10 -16.75 -4.90 -4.86
N THR A 11 -16.34 -3.95 -5.69
CA THR A 11 -16.67 -3.90 -7.11
C THR A 11 -16.11 -5.08 -7.91
N ASP A 12 -16.63 -5.31 -9.12
CA ASP A 12 -16.12 -6.36 -10.01
C ASP A 12 -14.65 -6.15 -10.35
N ASN A 13 -14.21 -4.90 -10.59
CA ASN A 13 -12.81 -4.56 -10.82
C ASN A 13 -11.93 -4.93 -9.62
N TYR A 14 -12.40 -4.65 -8.39
CA TYR A 14 -11.70 -5.05 -7.17
C TYR A 14 -11.57 -6.56 -7.06
N GLN A 15 -12.65 -7.31 -7.31
CA GLN A 15 -12.63 -8.78 -7.23
C GLN A 15 -11.73 -9.38 -8.31
N GLU A 16 -11.70 -8.83 -9.50
CA GLU A 16 -10.82 -9.26 -10.58
C GLU A 16 -9.35 -9.00 -10.23
N LEU A 17 -9.01 -7.78 -9.80
CA LEU A 17 -7.66 -7.41 -9.37
C LEU A 17 -7.18 -8.29 -8.23
N LYS A 18 -8.02 -8.53 -7.22
CA LYS A 18 -7.73 -9.40 -6.08
C LYS A 18 -7.43 -10.83 -6.52
N ARG A 19 -8.26 -11.43 -7.40
CA ARG A 19 -8.01 -12.78 -7.95
C ARG A 19 -6.69 -12.85 -8.70
N ASN A 20 -6.39 -11.86 -9.52
CA ASN A 20 -5.15 -11.80 -10.30
C ASN A 20 -3.92 -11.76 -9.38
N ILE A 21 -3.92 -10.89 -8.37
CA ILE A 21 -2.79 -10.73 -7.43
C ILE A 21 -2.60 -11.95 -6.53
N LEU A 22 -3.67 -12.60 -6.11
CA LEU A 22 -3.59 -13.79 -5.28
C LEU A 22 -3.37 -15.08 -6.09
N GLY A 23 -3.44 -15.00 -7.41
CA GLY A 23 -3.21 -16.11 -8.33
C GLY A 23 -1.76 -16.58 -8.37
N THR A 24 -1.55 -17.80 -8.88
CA THR A 24 -0.23 -18.45 -8.94
C THR A 24 0.72 -17.83 -9.97
N GLU A 25 0.16 -17.17 -10.99
CA GLU A 25 0.93 -16.56 -12.09
C GLU A 25 1.29 -15.10 -11.84
N PHE A 26 0.95 -14.54 -10.66
CA PHE A 26 1.25 -13.14 -10.37
C PHE A 26 2.76 -12.92 -10.19
N PRO A 27 3.37 -11.98 -10.92
CA PRO A 27 4.83 -11.84 -11.01
C PRO A 27 5.41 -11.07 -9.81
N TRP A 28 5.47 -11.71 -8.66
CA TRP A 28 6.10 -11.16 -7.47
C TRP A 28 7.62 -11.01 -7.64
N ILE A 29 8.14 -9.84 -7.27
CA ILE A 29 9.57 -9.54 -7.26
C ILE A 29 10.05 -9.54 -5.82
N TRP A 30 11.00 -10.40 -5.50
CA TRP A 30 11.67 -10.37 -4.20
C TRP A 30 12.44 -9.05 -4.03
N THR A 31 12.29 -8.44 -2.87
CA THR A 31 13.12 -7.32 -2.45
C THR A 31 13.64 -7.58 -1.04
N ASN A 32 14.95 -7.50 -0.85
CA ASN A 32 15.60 -7.59 0.44
C ASN A 32 15.96 -6.20 1.01
N GLN A 33 15.61 -5.14 0.28
CA GLN A 33 15.87 -3.77 0.70
C GLN A 33 14.56 -3.02 0.87
N HIS A 34 14.35 -2.50 2.07
CA HIS A 34 13.44 -1.39 2.26
C HIS A 34 14.13 -0.09 1.83
N ASP A 35 13.39 0.84 1.23
CA ASP A 35 13.91 2.17 0.88
C ASP A 35 14.62 2.77 2.11
N GLY A 36 15.90 3.11 1.97
CA GLY A 36 16.71 3.76 3.01
C GLY A 36 17.40 2.87 4.03
N VAL A 37 17.30 1.54 3.91
CA VAL A 37 18.04 0.60 4.79
C VAL A 37 19.45 0.35 4.25
N LYS A 38 20.46 0.48 5.12
CA LYS A 38 21.87 0.13 4.80
C LYS A 38 22.04 -1.38 4.81
N GLU A 39 22.98 -1.88 4.02
CA GLU A 39 23.46 -3.27 4.10
C GLU A 39 23.84 -3.62 5.56
N ASP A 40 23.68 -4.88 5.95
CA ASP A 40 23.94 -5.40 7.30
C ASP A 40 23.02 -4.85 8.41
N SER A 41 21.79 -4.50 8.09
CA SER A 41 20.81 -4.06 9.06
C SER A 41 20.00 -5.22 9.66
N ILE A 42 19.30 -4.94 10.77
CA ILE A 42 18.34 -5.90 11.37
C ILE A 42 17.19 -6.28 10.41
N TYR A 43 17.04 -5.54 9.31
CA TYR A 43 16.03 -5.73 8.26
C TYR A 43 16.53 -6.59 7.10
N ASP A 44 17.79 -7.04 7.14
CA ASP A 44 18.31 -7.97 6.13
C ASP A 44 17.48 -9.23 6.10
N ASN A 45 17.10 -9.65 4.88
CA ASN A 45 16.21 -10.79 4.67
C ASN A 45 14.79 -10.59 5.22
N PHE A 46 14.30 -9.35 5.36
CA PHE A 46 12.88 -9.12 5.63
C PHE A 46 12.04 -9.70 4.48
N PRO A 47 11.12 -10.63 4.72
CA PRO A 47 10.48 -11.44 3.67
C PRO A 47 9.39 -10.67 2.94
N ILE A 48 9.78 -9.68 2.14
CA ILE A 48 8.86 -8.86 1.35
C ILE A 48 9.03 -9.10 -0.15
N TYR A 49 7.89 -9.27 -0.82
CA TYR A 49 7.77 -9.24 -2.26
C TYR A 49 6.93 -8.04 -2.68
N THR A 50 7.26 -7.44 -3.79
CA THR A 50 6.53 -6.31 -4.35
C THR A 50 6.23 -6.51 -5.82
N HIS A 51 5.18 -5.88 -6.32
CA HIS A 51 4.92 -5.71 -7.73
C HIS A 51 4.41 -4.29 -7.98
N SER A 52 5.06 -3.56 -8.87
CA SER A 52 4.71 -2.18 -9.19
C SER A 52 3.82 -2.11 -10.41
N PHE A 53 2.68 -1.46 -10.31
CA PHE A 53 1.77 -1.13 -11.42
C PHE A 53 2.04 0.29 -11.92
N LEU A 54 2.20 1.23 -10.99
CA LEU A 54 2.56 2.62 -11.24
C LEU A 54 3.76 2.96 -10.37
N TYR A 55 4.91 3.17 -10.99
CA TYR A 55 6.13 3.50 -10.27
C TYR A 55 6.15 4.98 -9.88
N LYS A 56 6.58 5.27 -8.66
CA LYS A 56 6.63 6.62 -8.09
C LYS A 56 7.57 7.54 -8.87
N PRO A 57 7.33 8.87 -8.87
CA PRO A 57 8.27 9.85 -9.42
C PRO A 57 9.65 9.72 -8.76
N THR A 58 10.69 9.91 -9.55
CA THR A 58 12.10 9.91 -9.12
C THR A 58 12.78 11.22 -9.49
N ALA A 59 14.03 11.41 -9.05
CA ALA A 59 14.85 12.56 -9.48
C ALA A 59 15.05 12.60 -11.01
N GLU A 60 15.06 11.44 -11.66
CA GLU A 60 15.27 11.28 -13.10
C GLU A 60 13.96 11.35 -13.90
N CYS A 61 12.85 10.92 -13.31
CA CYS A 61 11.53 10.98 -13.93
C CYS A 61 10.52 11.62 -12.99
N ARG A 62 10.11 12.85 -13.30
CA ARG A 62 9.22 13.67 -12.46
C ARG A 62 7.76 13.21 -12.45
N TYR A 63 7.39 12.30 -13.34
CA TYR A 63 6.03 11.78 -13.47
C TYR A 63 5.97 10.31 -13.09
N PRO A 64 4.85 9.84 -12.52
CA PRO A 64 4.62 8.42 -12.34
C PRO A 64 4.73 7.67 -13.67
N LYS A 65 5.27 6.45 -13.64
CA LYS A 65 5.46 5.61 -14.82
C LYS A 65 4.69 4.30 -14.67
N GLU A 66 3.81 4.01 -15.62
CA GLU A 66 3.18 2.69 -15.72
C GLU A 66 4.23 1.61 -16.00
N THR A 67 4.15 0.53 -15.25
CA THR A 67 5.11 -0.58 -15.30
C THR A 67 4.44 -1.94 -15.53
N ASP A 68 3.11 -1.98 -15.47
CA ASP A 68 2.30 -3.19 -15.67
C ASP A 68 1.07 -2.88 -16.52
N PRO A 69 0.70 -3.75 -17.48
CA PRO A 69 -0.48 -3.56 -18.33
C PRO A 69 -1.81 -3.53 -17.55
N ASN A 70 -1.86 -4.10 -16.33
CA ASN A 70 -3.04 -4.06 -15.47
C ASN A 70 -3.11 -2.78 -14.59
N CYS A 71 -2.22 -1.81 -14.82
CA CYS A 71 -2.22 -0.52 -14.13
C CYS A 71 -3.61 0.15 -14.18
N HIS A 72 -4.30 0.07 -15.33
CA HIS A 72 -5.62 0.64 -15.53
C HIS A 72 -6.71 0.01 -14.63
N ILE A 73 -6.65 -1.30 -14.37
CA ILE A 73 -7.60 -2.00 -13.46
C ILE A 73 -7.37 -1.51 -12.03
N PHE A 74 -6.11 -1.46 -11.59
CA PHE A 74 -5.80 -0.95 -10.26
C PHE A 74 -6.22 0.52 -10.10
N HIS A 75 -5.97 1.35 -11.11
CA HIS A 75 -6.43 2.74 -11.12
C HIS A 75 -7.95 2.83 -10.98
N ALA A 76 -8.72 2.03 -11.72
CA ALA A 76 -10.17 1.97 -11.61
C ALA A 76 -10.61 1.60 -10.18
N VAL A 77 -9.99 0.58 -9.57
CA VAL A 77 -10.27 0.18 -8.18
C VAL A 77 -10.05 1.32 -7.19
N VAL A 78 -8.91 2.05 -7.30
CA VAL A 78 -8.64 3.20 -6.42
C VAL A 78 -9.71 4.27 -6.60
N VAL A 79 -10.04 4.63 -7.83
CA VAL A 79 -11.07 5.65 -8.12
C VAL A 79 -12.45 5.23 -7.59
N GLU A 80 -12.83 3.97 -7.75
CA GLU A 80 -14.11 3.42 -7.25
C GLU A 80 -14.19 3.49 -5.73
N ILE A 81 -13.12 3.08 -5.02
CA ILE A 81 -13.03 3.17 -3.56
C ILE A 81 -13.17 4.63 -3.10
N MET A 82 -12.40 5.54 -3.70
CA MET A 82 -12.40 6.93 -3.31
C MET A 82 -13.75 7.61 -3.57
N LYS A 83 -14.34 7.36 -4.74
CA LYS A 83 -15.67 7.87 -5.10
C LYS A 83 -16.75 7.37 -4.14
N TYR A 84 -16.70 6.07 -3.77
CA TYR A 84 -17.65 5.49 -2.82
C TYR A 84 -17.56 6.13 -1.43
N ASN A 85 -16.36 6.59 -1.03
CA ASN A 85 -16.10 7.26 0.23
C ASN A 85 -16.15 8.81 0.14
N ASN A 86 -16.62 9.37 -0.98
CA ASN A 86 -16.71 10.82 -1.22
C ASN A 86 -15.36 11.54 -1.13
N ILE A 87 -14.28 10.91 -1.54
CA ILE A 87 -12.93 11.47 -1.60
C ILE A 87 -12.62 11.86 -3.05
N ASN A 88 -12.25 13.12 -3.25
CA ASN A 88 -11.86 13.64 -4.57
C ASN A 88 -10.34 13.57 -4.74
N ILE A 89 -9.88 12.67 -5.59
CA ILE A 89 -8.45 12.52 -5.90
C ILE A 89 -8.05 13.62 -6.91
N ASP A 90 -6.89 14.23 -6.66
CA ASP A 90 -6.19 15.08 -7.62
C ASP A 90 -5.23 14.25 -8.49
N MET A 91 -4.30 13.53 -7.86
CA MET A 91 -3.34 12.68 -8.55
C MET A 91 -3.00 11.42 -7.75
N ILE A 92 -2.74 10.33 -8.48
CA ILE A 92 -2.16 9.10 -7.94
C ILE A 92 -0.69 9.03 -8.38
N TYR A 93 0.23 8.83 -7.42
CA TYR A 93 1.67 8.86 -7.67
C TYR A 93 2.32 7.49 -7.69
N ARG A 94 1.75 6.51 -7.00
CA ARG A 94 2.25 5.15 -6.90
C ARG A 94 1.09 4.18 -6.76
N MET A 95 1.22 3.01 -7.37
CA MET A 95 0.36 1.85 -7.13
C MET A 95 1.20 0.60 -7.15
N CYS A 96 1.17 -0.18 -6.08
CA CYS A 96 1.88 -1.45 -5.98
C CYS A 96 1.11 -2.47 -5.14
N ALA A 97 1.42 -3.75 -5.34
CA ALA A 97 1.06 -4.82 -4.43
C ALA A 97 2.29 -5.20 -3.60
N ASN A 98 2.09 -5.42 -2.30
CA ASN A 98 3.13 -5.89 -1.39
C ASN A 98 2.66 -7.19 -0.73
N CYS A 99 3.54 -8.18 -0.68
CA CYS A 99 3.33 -9.46 -0.01
C CYS A 99 4.43 -9.66 1.03
N VAL A 100 4.05 -9.76 2.29
CA VAL A 100 4.96 -10.03 3.41
C VAL A 100 4.64 -11.41 3.97
N HIS A 101 5.66 -12.26 4.05
CA HIS A 101 5.52 -13.59 4.63
C HIS A 101 5.72 -13.56 6.15
N PRO A 102 5.17 -14.55 6.87
CA PRO A 102 5.44 -14.72 8.29
C PRO A 102 6.94 -14.84 8.57
N THR A 103 7.34 -14.27 9.70
CA THR A 103 8.71 -14.39 10.23
C THR A 103 8.68 -14.61 11.73
N GLU A 104 9.66 -15.33 12.25
CA GLU A 104 9.85 -15.49 13.70
C GLU A 104 10.25 -14.17 14.39
N LYS A 105 10.82 -13.26 13.63
CA LYS A 105 11.23 -11.95 14.12
C LYS A 105 10.02 -10.99 14.08
N ASN A 106 9.42 -10.73 15.22
CA ASN A 106 8.36 -9.70 15.33
C ASN A 106 8.96 -8.29 15.46
N ILE A 107 9.79 -7.91 14.47
CA ILE A 107 10.41 -6.58 14.39
C ILE A 107 9.64 -5.79 13.35
N PRO A 108 9.16 -4.57 13.66
CA PRO A 108 8.49 -3.74 12.65
C PRO A 108 9.48 -3.35 11.55
N GLY A 109 8.99 -3.21 10.34
CA GLY A 109 9.76 -2.62 9.24
C GLY A 109 10.24 -1.20 9.58
N PRO A 110 11.23 -0.66 8.86
CA PRO A 110 11.73 0.69 9.11
C PRO A 110 10.63 1.73 8.90
N GLU A 111 10.61 2.73 9.76
CA GLU A 111 9.74 3.89 9.56
C GLU A 111 10.19 4.67 8.32
N HIS A 112 9.22 5.02 7.46
CA HIS A 112 9.48 5.75 6.23
C HIS A 112 8.30 6.61 5.81
N VAL A 113 8.54 7.47 4.84
CA VAL A 113 7.53 8.17 4.04
C VAL A 113 7.71 7.79 2.58
N ASP A 114 6.63 7.63 1.83
CA ASP A 114 6.73 7.22 0.41
C ASP A 114 7.27 8.32 -0.51
N HIS A 115 6.98 9.60 -0.19
CA HIS A 115 7.42 10.77 -0.94
C HIS A 115 7.85 11.90 -0.01
N LEU A 116 8.70 12.79 -0.52
CA LEU A 116 9.18 13.99 0.19
C LEU A 116 8.20 15.17 0.16
N PHE A 117 7.06 15.03 -0.50
CA PHE A 117 5.98 16.00 -0.55
C PHE A 117 4.73 15.48 0.16
N PRO A 118 3.81 16.35 0.60
CA PRO A 118 2.57 15.95 1.27
C PRO A 118 1.74 15.02 0.37
N HIS A 119 1.37 13.86 0.90
CA HIS A 119 0.56 12.85 0.22
C HIS A 119 -0.18 12.00 1.25
N LYS A 120 -1.18 11.28 0.78
CA LYS A 120 -1.89 10.26 1.54
C LYS A 120 -1.55 8.88 1.00
N ASN A 121 -1.62 7.91 1.89
CA ASN A 121 -1.50 6.49 1.61
C ASN A 121 -2.89 5.84 1.66
N LEU A 122 -3.19 4.99 0.70
CA LEU A 122 -4.30 4.06 0.70
C LEU A 122 -3.74 2.65 0.84
N ILE A 123 -4.22 1.88 1.81
CA ILE A 123 -3.91 0.45 1.93
C ILE A 123 -5.21 -0.33 1.84
N VAL A 124 -5.24 -1.33 0.95
CA VAL A 124 -6.33 -2.30 0.82
C VAL A 124 -5.79 -3.68 1.17
N TYR A 125 -6.35 -4.33 2.16
CA TYR A 125 -5.92 -5.64 2.62
C TYR A 125 -6.59 -6.75 1.80
N LEU A 126 -5.80 -7.63 1.18
CA LEU A 126 -6.32 -8.69 0.30
C LEU A 126 -6.41 -10.05 0.97
N THR A 127 -5.80 -10.23 2.14
CA THR A 127 -5.74 -11.51 2.84
C THR A 127 -6.02 -11.35 4.34
N ASN A 128 -6.49 -12.43 4.96
CA ASN A 128 -6.54 -12.55 6.42
C ASN A 128 -5.21 -13.07 6.96
N PHE A 129 -4.72 -12.46 8.03
CA PHE A 129 -3.50 -12.83 8.75
C PHE A 129 -3.61 -12.40 10.22
N LYS A 130 -2.74 -12.93 11.07
CA LYS A 130 -2.56 -12.46 12.45
C LYS A 130 -1.26 -11.66 12.54
N GLY A 131 -1.21 -10.69 13.43
CA GLY A 131 -0.10 -9.72 13.48
C GLY A 131 -0.16 -8.81 12.26
N GLY A 132 0.99 -8.39 11.70
CA GLY A 132 1.04 -7.65 10.43
C GLY A 132 0.41 -6.26 10.49
N ALA A 133 0.33 -5.66 11.67
CA ALA A 133 -0.29 -4.35 11.88
C ALA A 133 0.41 -3.25 11.08
N THR A 134 -0.36 -2.29 10.57
CA THR A 134 0.15 -1.03 10.02
C THR A 134 0.18 0.02 11.13
N CYS A 135 1.31 0.72 11.29
CA CYS A 135 1.51 1.75 12.30
C CYS A 135 1.73 3.11 11.64
N CYS A 136 1.03 4.13 12.10
CA CYS A 136 1.17 5.51 11.63
C CYS A 136 0.83 6.48 12.76
N GLY A 137 1.71 7.47 13.00
CA GLY A 137 1.44 8.53 13.98
C GLY A 137 1.16 8.06 15.41
N GLY A 138 1.69 6.89 15.80
CA GLY A 138 1.44 6.28 17.10
C GLY A 138 0.18 5.42 17.18
N GLU A 139 -0.63 5.39 16.14
CA GLU A 139 -1.77 4.48 16.00
C GLU A 139 -1.37 3.17 15.33
N THR A 140 -2.08 2.10 15.66
CA THR A 140 -1.85 0.76 15.13
C THR A 140 -3.16 0.18 14.59
N TYR A 141 -3.14 -0.27 13.34
CA TYR A 141 -4.29 -0.89 12.69
C TYR A 141 -4.02 -2.35 12.36
N ASN A 142 -4.87 -3.25 12.88
CA ASN A 142 -4.84 -4.68 12.60
C ASN A 142 -5.84 -4.99 11.46
N GLY A 143 -5.36 -4.90 10.23
CA GLY A 143 -6.18 -5.11 9.05
C GLY A 143 -6.66 -6.55 8.89
N LYS A 144 -7.85 -6.69 8.32
CA LYS A 144 -8.45 -7.95 7.88
C LYS A 144 -8.65 -7.90 6.36
N GLU A 145 -8.92 -9.05 5.78
CA GLU A 145 -9.28 -9.13 4.36
C GLU A 145 -10.44 -8.18 4.03
N ASP A 146 -10.29 -7.45 2.93
CA ASP A 146 -11.20 -6.44 2.40
C ASP A 146 -11.30 -5.13 3.20
N ASP A 147 -10.55 -4.98 4.31
CA ASP A 147 -10.41 -3.69 4.99
C ASP A 147 -9.64 -2.70 4.12
N ILE A 148 -10.00 -1.43 4.27
CA ILE A 148 -9.33 -0.30 3.61
C ILE A 148 -9.03 0.78 4.63
N ILE A 149 -7.79 1.29 4.61
CA ILE A 149 -7.40 2.44 5.42
C ILE A 149 -6.71 3.50 4.58
N THR A 150 -6.80 4.74 5.04
CA THR A 150 -5.99 5.87 4.53
C THR A 150 -5.37 6.64 5.69
N PHE A 151 -4.16 7.17 5.45
CA PHE A 151 -3.41 7.96 6.43
C PHE A 151 -2.36 8.83 5.74
N GLU A 152 -1.75 9.72 6.51
CA GLU A 152 -0.64 10.59 6.09
C GLU A 152 0.58 10.39 6.99
N GLY A 153 1.78 10.64 6.45
CA GLY A 153 3.02 10.78 7.21
C GLY A 153 3.82 9.50 7.36
N THR A 154 4.71 9.53 8.34
CA THR A 154 5.63 8.44 8.63
C THR A 154 4.88 7.21 9.12
N HIS A 155 5.21 6.08 8.56
CA HIS A 155 4.56 4.81 8.86
C HIS A 155 5.53 3.62 8.74
N ASN A 156 5.11 2.51 9.32
CA ASN A 156 5.73 1.21 9.14
C ASN A 156 4.67 0.10 9.30
N PHE A 157 5.10 -1.15 9.29
CA PHE A 157 4.24 -2.29 9.55
C PHE A 157 5.02 -3.42 10.23
N TYR A 158 4.30 -4.28 10.95
CA TYR A 158 4.82 -5.53 11.47
C TYR A 158 4.68 -6.66 10.44
N PRO A 159 5.59 -7.65 10.41
CA PRO A 159 5.36 -8.87 9.66
C PRO A 159 4.18 -9.65 10.25
N PRO A 160 3.45 -10.42 9.44
CA PRO A 160 2.42 -11.31 9.94
C PRO A 160 3.03 -12.50 10.69
N VAL A 161 2.19 -13.21 11.48
CA VAL A 161 2.60 -14.33 12.31
C VAL A 161 2.24 -15.70 11.69
N ASP A 162 1.11 -15.78 10.97
CA ASP A 162 0.57 -17.07 10.52
C ASP A 162 0.39 -17.20 9.00
N ASN A 163 -0.05 -16.16 8.32
CA ASN A 163 -0.33 -16.18 6.88
C ASN A 163 0.33 -14.97 6.22
N ARG A 164 0.50 -15.01 4.89
CA ARG A 164 1.04 -13.88 4.15
C ARG A 164 0.12 -12.66 4.25
N ARG A 165 0.71 -11.50 4.51
CA ARG A 165 0.03 -10.20 4.44
C ARG A 165 0.16 -9.67 3.03
N VAL A 166 -0.92 -9.70 2.26
CA VAL A 166 -0.97 -9.13 0.91
C VAL A 166 -1.81 -7.88 0.94
N VAL A 167 -1.24 -6.77 0.48
CA VAL A 167 -1.92 -5.47 0.43
C VAL A 167 -1.71 -4.79 -0.92
N LEU A 168 -2.69 -4.00 -1.35
CA LEU A 168 -2.52 -2.95 -2.34
C LEU A 168 -2.14 -1.66 -1.63
N VAL A 169 -1.21 -0.93 -2.22
CA VAL A 169 -0.79 0.39 -1.74
C VAL A 169 -0.90 1.38 -2.88
N ALA A 170 -1.62 2.48 -2.65
CA ALA A 170 -1.61 3.63 -3.54
C ALA A 170 -1.25 4.89 -2.76
N THR A 171 -0.46 5.77 -3.38
CA THR A 171 -0.19 7.10 -2.83
C THR A 171 -0.85 8.17 -3.70
N TYR A 172 -1.49 9.14 -3.08
CA TYR A 172 -2.32 10.11 -3.79
C TYR A 172 -2.37 11.48 -3.09
N THR A 173 -2.85 12.49 -3.82
CA THR A 173 -3.29 13.78 -3.27
C THR A 173 -4.78 13.98 -3.51
N GLU A 174 -5.40 14.80 -2.66
CA GLU A 174 -6.80 15.22 -2.80
C GLU A 174 -6.87 16.63 -3.35
N PHE A 175 -7.94 16.92 -4.10
CA PHE A 175 -8.25 18.29 -4.46
C PHE A 175 -8.47 19.14 -3.21
N ASP A 176 -7.68 20.19 -3.06
CA ASP A 176 -7.99 21.25 -2.10
C ASP A 176 -9.11 22.13 -2.68
N ASN A 177 -10.33 21.83 -2.31
CA ASN A 177 -11.51 22.58 -2.76
C ASN A 177 -11.56 24.01 -2.19
N GLY A 178 -10.53 24.47 -1.46
CA GLY A 178 -10.41 25.83 -0.94
C GLY A 178 -11.54 26.24 0.04
N ILE A 179 -12.47 25.34 0.33
CA ILE A 179 -13.57 25.59 1.27
C ILE A 179 -13.13 25.07 2.64
N LYS A 180 -12.33 25.90 3.33
CA LYS A 180 -12.17 25.70 4.78
C LYS A 180 -13.55 25.86 5.42
N LYS A 181 -14.11 24.76 5.92
CA LYS A 181 -15.29 24.77 6.80
C LYS A 181 -14.93 25.39 8.15
#